data_b505322ddeb049ef7ec5bb247f933471
#
_entry.id   b505322ddeb049ef7ec5bb247f933471
#
_cell.length_a   1.000
_cell.length_b   1.000
_cell.length_c   1.000
_cell.angle_alpha   90.00
_cell.angle_beta   90.00
_cell.angle_gamma   90.00
#
_symmetry.space_group_name_H-M   'P 1'
#
loop_
_entity.id
_entity.type
_entity.pdbx_description
1 polymer ?
#
loop_
_entity_poly.entity_id
_entity_poly.type
_entity_poly.pdbx_seq_one_letter_code
_entity_poly.pdbx_strand_id
1 'polypeptide(L)'
;MRRTVLSAAALSVAALTLTQLAPATADGIGVSDPDDLAHGVDLLSVEVEHKASNVVVTTTHVDLQESFRSGSSGSVFIDTDPADPGPEYVFTGGFFIGTDYQLLTTDGFAHSAWGEPVEGSYRMKVDYDREMVRFRMSREAIGDPDEVRVAVRVAGTRRNGANTKTDWLGAPRSFTDWVAQ
;
A
#
# COMPACT_ATOMS: atom_id res chain seq x y z
N MET A 1 -45.03 52.31 -52.31
CA MET A 1 -43.99 52.19 -51.26
C MET A 1 -44.02 50.75 -50.67
N ARG A 2 -43.09 49.88 -51.04
CA ARG A 2 -42.99 48.52 -50.56
C ARG A 2 -41.79 48.47 -49.58
N ARG A 3 -42.04 48.13 -48.36
CA ARG A 3 -40.99 47.91 -47.34
C ARG A 3 -40.61 46.47 -47.38
N THR A 4 -39.34 46.17 -47.65
CA THR A 4 -38.70 44.87 -47.60
C THR A 4 -38.19 44.66 -46.18
N VAL A 5 -38.60 43.55 -45.52
CA VAL A 5 -38.12 43.14 -44.22
C VAL A 5 -37.01 42.06 -44.43
N LEU A 6 -35.80 42.38 -44.04
CA LEU A 6 -34.68 41.41 -44.00
C LEU A 6 -34.75 40.64 -42.68
N SER A 7 -34.95 39.37 -42.78
CA SER A 7 -34.79 38.46 -41.65
C SER A 7 -33.34 38.02 -41.55
N ALA A 8 -32.69 38.31 -40.42
CA ALA A 8 -31.36 37.82 -40.10
C ALA A 8 -31.49 36.45 -39.37
N ALA A 9 -30.96 35.40 -39.98
CA ALA A 9 -30.85 34.09 -39.34
C ALA A 9 -29.56 34.05 -38.53
N ALA A 10 -29.68 33.87 -37.21
CA ALA A 10 -28.55 33.66 -36.32
C ALA A 10 -28.18 32.15 -36.30
N LEU A 11 -26.99 31.82 -36.80
CA LEU A 11 -26.40 30.48 -36.64
C LEU A 11 -25.78 30.37 -35.24
N SER A 12 -26.36 29.54 -34.37
CA SER A 12 -25.77 29.16 -33.09
C SER A 12 -24.80 28.03 -33.33
N VAL A 13 -23.50 28.27 -33.18
CA VAL A 13 -22.45 27.25 -33.15
C VAL A 13 -22.36 26.69 -31.74
N ALA A 14 -22.84 25.46 -31.54
CA ALA A 14 -22.63 24.73 -30.30
C ALA A 14 -21.18 24.20 -30.28
N ALA A 15 -20.34 24.77 -29.41
CA ALA A 15 -19.01 24.25 -29.13
C ALA A 15 -19.12 22.99 -28.27
N LEU A 16 -18.84 21.84 -28.86
CA LEU A 16 -18.59 20.59 -28.07
C LEU A 16 -17.23 20.74 -27.38
N THR A 17 -17.25 20.96 -26.09
CA THR A 17 -16.06 20.79 -25.26
C THR A 17 -15.81 19.31 -25.05
N LEU A 18 -14.82 18.72 -25.74
CA LEU A 18 -14.26 17.43 -25.41
C LEU A 18 -13.50 17.60 -24.08
N THR A 19 -14.08 17.12 -23.00
CA THR A 19 -13.34 16.86 -21.77
C THR A 19 -12.39 15.70 -22.06
N GLN A 20 -11.10 15.98 -22.24
CA GLN A 20 -10.06 14.96 -22.22
C GLN A 20 -9.98 14.42 -20.80
N LEU A 21 -10.47 13.18 -20.60
CA LEU A 21 -10.07 12.41 -19.43
C LEU A 21 -8.55 12.19 -19.53
N ALA A 22 -7.80 12.83 -18.66
CA ALA A 22 -6.40 12.46 -18.47
C ALA A 22 -6.33 10.96 -18.10
N PRO A 23 -5.39 10.19 -18.66
CA PRO A 23 -5.18 8.82 -18.19
C PRO A 23 -4.88 8.89 -16.70
N ALA A 24 -5.63 8.14 -15.88
CA ALA A 24 -5.30 7.96 -14.48
C ALA A 24 -3.90 7.33 -14.42
N THR A 25 -2.90 8.11 -14.07
CA THR A 25 -1.59 7.59 -13.71
C THR A 25 -1.77 6.94 -12.35
N ALA A 26 -1.38 5.67 -12.21
CA ALA A 26 -1.34 5.02 -10.91
C ALA A 26 -0.52 5.91 -9.96
N ASP A 27 -1.19 6.48 -8.96
CA ASP A 27 -0.48 7.29 -8.00
C ASP A 27 0.35 6.39 -7.10
N GLY A 28 1.55 6.83 -6.79
CA GLY A 28 2.48 6.19 -5.89
C GLY A 28 3.03 7.19 -4.90
N ILE A 29 3.29 6.74 -3.69
CA ILE A 29 3.94 7.53 -2.65
C ILE A 29 5.15 6.76 -2.13
N GLY A 30 6.26 7.48 -1.90
CA GLY A 30 7.44 6.98 -1.21
C GLY A 30 7.63 7.72 0.11
N VAL A 31 7.78 6.98 1.20
CA VAL A 31 8.03 7.51 2.54
C VAL A 31 9.34 6.92 3.06
N SER A 32 10.24 7.77 3.54
CA SER A 32 11.50 7.34 4.16
C SER A 32 11.34 7.24 5.67
N ASP A 33 12.04 6.28 6.25
CA ASP A 33 12.18 6.07 7.68
C ASP A 33 13.66 6.23 8.09
N PRO A 34 13.98 6.73 9.29
CA PRO A 34 15.37 6.83 9.75
C PRO A 34 15.97 5.44 10.00
N ASP A 35 17.29 5.30 9.74
CA ASP A 35 18.09 4.17 10.26
C ASP A 35 18.33 4.40 11.77
N ASP A 36 17.42 3.91 12.61
CA ASP A 36 17.41 4.17 14.05
C ASP A 36 17.39 2.91 14.92
N LEU A 37 17.19 1.75 14.33
CA LEU A 37 17.28 0.47 15.01
C LEU A 37 18.61 -0.24 14.70
N ALA A 38 19.46 -0.39 15.65
CA ALA A 38 20.64 -1.24 15.53
C ALA A 38 20.25 -2.74 15.36
N HIS A 39 19.49 -3.04 14.31
CA HIS A 39 18.94 -4.37 14.01
C HIS A 39 18.80 -4.54 12.50
N GLY A 40 19.08 -5.76 12.01
CA GLY A 40 19.10 -6.09 10.58
C GLY A 40 17.75 -6.11 9.85
N VAL A 41 16.68 -5.65 10.43
CA VAL A 41 15.37 -5.48 9.77
C VAL A 41 14.82 -4.06 9.91
N ASP A 42 15.68 -3.14 10.29
CA ASP A 42 15.39 -1.72 10.34
C ASP A 42 14.73 -1.27 9.03
N LEU A 43 13.61 -0.60 9.12
CA LEU A 43 12.83 -0.16 7.96
C LEU A 43 13.38 1.18 7.48
N LEU A 44 13.82 1.26 6.23
CA LEU A 44 14.40 2.48 5.66
C LEU A 44 13.43 3.26 4.78
N SER A 45 12.52 2.56 4.11
CA SER A 45 11.51 3.21 3.27
C SER A 45 10.35 2.28 2.94
N VAL A 46 9.23 2.90 2.61
CA VAL A 46 8.04 2.25 2.07
C VAL A 46 7.62 2.98 0.80
N GLU A 47 7.38 2.24 -0.26
CA GLU A 47 6.77 2.71 -1.51
C GLU A 47 5.41 2.04 -1.68
N VAL A 48 4.37 2.82 -1.94
CA VAL A 48 3.01 2.35 -2.20
C VAL A 48 2.61 2.73 -3.61
N GLU A 49 2.18 1.77 -4.40
CA GLU A 49 1.66 1.97 -5.75
C GLU A 49 0.23 1.43 -5.81
N HIS A 50 -0.74 2.28 -6.13
CA HIS A 50 -2.13 1.90 -6.35
C HIS A 50 -2.43 1.86 -7.84
N LYS A 51 -2.39 0.67 -8.43
CA LYS A 51 -2.55 0.43 -9.87
C LYS A 51 -3.96 -0.06 -10.18
N ALA A 52 -4.36 0.03 -11.45
CA ALA A 52 -5.69 -0.36 -11.92
C ALA A 52 -6.16 -1.77 -11.48
N SER A 53 -5.26 -2.72 -11.29
CA SER A 53 -5.61 -4.11 -10.92
C SER A 53 -5.02 -4.58 -9.61
N ASN A 54 -4.10 -3.83 -9.01
CA ASN A 54 -3.43 -4.26 -7.78
C ASN A 54 -2.82 -3.10 -7.00
N VAL A 55 -2.70 -3.31 -5.69
CA VAL A 55 -1.89 -2.50 -4.80
C VAL A 55 -0.56 -3.20 -4.57
N VAL A 56 0.54 -2.45 -4.60
CA VAL A 56 1.87 -2.95 -4.33
C VAL A 56 2.50 -2.10 -3.26
N VAL A 57 2.96 -2.74 -2.19
CA VAL A 57 3.75 -2.11 -1.14
C VAL A 57 5.15 -2.72 -1.18
N THR A 58 6.16 -1.88 -1.35
CA THR A 58 7.56 -2.29 -1.32
C THR A 58 8.24 -1.65 -0.12
N THR A 59 8.86 -2.46 0.71
CA THR A 59 9.61 -2.02 1.89
C THR A 59 11.10 -2.25 1.67
N THR A 60 11.95 -1.31 2.08
CA THR A 60 13.41 -1.45 2.06
C THR A 60 13.94 -1.51 3.47
N HIS A 61 14.89 -2.38 3.71
CA HIS A 61 15.37 -2.73 5.04
C HIS A 61 16.90 -2.70 5.12
N VAL A 62 17.40 -2.90 6.33
CA VAL A 62 18.82 -3.16 6.58
C VAL A 62 19.03 -4.65 6.89
N ASP A 63 19.97 -5.30 6.20
CA ASP A 63 20.50 -6.65 6.52
C ASP A 63 19.41 -7.73 6.67
N LEU A 64 18.51 -7.86 5.67
CA LEU A 64 17.56 -8.97 5.60
C LEU A 64 18.30 -10.32 5.54
N GLN A 65 17.87 -11.25 6.35
CA GLN A 65 18.53 -12.54 6.50
C GLN A 65 17.65 -13.68 5.97
N GLU A 66 18.20 -14.56 5.15
CA GLU A 66 17.53 -15.77 4.66
C GLU A 66 17.18 -16.76 5.77
N SER A 67 17.87 -16.69 6.89
CA SER A 67 17.71 -17.63 7.98
C SER A 67 16.49 -17.35 8.86
N PHE A 68 15.67 -18.36 9.11
CA PHE A 68 14.56 -18.26 10.07
C PHE A 68 15.02 -17.86 11.49
N ARG A 69 16.31 -18.02 11.82
CA ARG A 69 16.88 -17.60 13.11
C ARG A 69 16.96 -16.07 13.27
N SER A 70 16.81 -15.33 12.19
CA SER A 70 16.67 -13.87 12.25
C SER A 70 15.34 -13.46 12.89
N GLY A 71 14.32 -14.35 12.79
CA GLY A 71 12.98 -14.10 13.30
C GLY A 71 12.29 -12.88 12.65
N SER A 72 12.78 -12.44 11.49
CA SER A 72 12.25 -11.26 10.82
C SER A 72 10.87 -11.50 10.22
N SER A 73 9.99 -10.53 10.36
CA SER A 73 8.63 -10.54 9.80
C SER A 73 8.12 -9.13 9.62
N GLY A 74 7.15 -8.97 8.74
CA GLY A 74 6.48 -7.69 8.53
C GLY A 74 4.98 -7.83 8.46
N SER A 75 4.30 -6.72 8.75
CA SER A 75 2.87 -6.55 8.63
C SER A 75 2.60 -5.21 7.97
N VAL A 76 1.91 -5.26 6.83
CA VAL A 76 1.37 -4.09 6.14
C VAL A 76 -0.11 -4.03 6.48
N PHE A 77 -0.51 -3.04 7.24
CA PHE A 77 -1.90 -2.73 7.55
C PHE A 77 -2.43 -1.80 6.47
N ILE A 78 -3.54 -2.15 5.86
CA ILE A 78 -4.13 -1.45 4.72
C ILE A 78 -5.48 -0.91 5.16
N ASP A 79 -5.64 0.41 5.04
CA ASP A 79 -6.88 1.14 5.24
C ASP A 79 -7.42 1.50 3.85
N THR A 80 -8.67 1.15 3.59
CA THR A 80 -9.35 1.24 2.29
C THR A 80 -10.62 2.09 2.34
N ASP A 81 -11.03 2.54 3.53
CA ASP A 81 -12.25 3.33 3.73
C ASP A 81 -11.97 4.61 4.53
N PRO A 82 -11.90 5.79 3.88
CA PRO A 82 -11.72 7.06 4.58
C PRO A 82 -12.80 7.40 5.61
N ALA A 83 -13.95 6.73 5.55
CA ALA A 83 -15.06 6.95 6.47
C ALA A 83 -14.97 6.09 7.74
N ASP A 84 -14.22 5.00 7.70
CA ASP A 84 -13.98 4.11 8.85
C ASP A 84 -12.49 4.12 9.22
N PRO A 85 -12.06 4.95 10.18
CA PRO A 85 -10.65 5.11 10.49
C PRO A 85 -10.05 3.83 11.09
N GLY A 86 -9.15 3.18 10.36
CA GLY A 86 -8.44 1.99 10.81
C GLY A 86 -8.08 1.09 9.63
N PRO A 87 -7.32 0.01 9.84
CA PRO A 87 -7.04 -0.93 8.78
C PRO A 87 -8.15 -1.98 8.68
N GLU A 88 -8.67 -2.23 7.47
CA GLU A 88 -9.58 -3.36 7.17
C GLU A 88 -8.80 -4.62 6.85
N TYR A 89 -7.54 -4.49 6.43
CA TYR A 89 -6.71 -5.63 6.05
C TYR A 89 -5.32 -5.55 6.67
N VAL A 90 -4.73 -6.74 6.87
CA VAL A 90 -3.32 -6.89 7.22
C VAL A 90 -2.67 -7.95 6.33
N PHE A 91 -1.62 -7.56 5.61
CA PHE A 91 -0.78 -8.48 4.87
C PHE A 91 0.48 -8.76 5.69
N THR A 92 0.66 -10.00 6.13
CA THR A 92 1.76 -10.36 7.03
C THR A 92 2.53 -11.59 6.54
N GLY A 93 3.80 -11.66 6.87
CA GLY A 93 4.65 -12.81 6.55
C GLY A 93 6.04 -12.70 7.16
N GLY A 94 6.73 -13.83 7.23
CA GLY A 94 8.15 -13.85 7.61
C GLY A 94 9.04 -13.42 6.44
N PHE A 95 10.23 -12.89 6.75
CA PHE A 95 11.20 -12.43 5.76
C PHE A 95 12.38 -13.39 5.60
N PHE A 96 12.15 -14.69 5.74
CA PHE A 96 13.16 -15.73 5.64
C PHE A 96 12.71 -16.85 4.71
N ILE A 97 13.66 -17.69 4.25
CA ILE A 97 13.35 -18.79 3.33
C ILE A 97 12.46 -19.83 4.00
N GLY A 98 11.42 -20.27 3.29
CA GLY A 98 10.47 -21.27 3.78
C GLY A 98 9.36 -20.70 4.65
N THR A 99 9.20 -19.38 4.67
CA THR A 99 8.13 -18.69 5.39
C THR A 99 6.81 -18.76 4.63
N ASP A 100 5.72 -18.65 5.39
CA ASP A 100 4.38 -18.40 4.86
C ASP A 100 4.01 -16.92 4.99
N TYR A 101 3.01 -16.50 4.21
CA TYR A 101 2.41 -15.18 4.27
C TYR A 101 0.91 -15.26 4.07
N GLN A 102 0.18 -14.31 4.66
CA GLN A 102 -1.27 -14.24 4.58
C GLN A 102 -1.75 -12.79 4.43
N LEU A 103 -2.86 -12.63 3.71
CA LEU A 103 -3.69 -11.44 3.73
C LEU A 103 -4.93 -11.79 4.53
N LEU A 104 -5.21 -11.01 5.58
CA LEU A 104 -6.30 -11.24 6.52
C LEU A 104 -7.16 -9.98 6.62
N THR A 105 -8.42 -10.13 6.98
CA THR A 105 -9.22 -9.00 7.49
C THR A 105 -8.69 -8.58 8.86
N THR A 106 -8.94 -7.34 9.27
CA THR A 106 -8.60 -6.88 10.63
C THR A 106 -9.44 -5.69 11.06
N ASP A 107 -9.70 -5.59 12.35
CA ASP A 107 -10.34 -4.43 13.00
C ASP A 107 -9.29 -3.58 13.75
N GLY A 108 -7.99 -3.73 13.44
CA GLY A 108 -6.95 -2.94 14.10
C GLY A 108 -5.55 -3.56 14.05
N PHE A 109 -4.63 -2.93 14.76
CA PHE A 109 -3.19 -3.26 14.71
C PHE A 109 -2.77 -4.43 15.60
N ALA A 110 -3.59 -4.81 16.57
CA ALA A 110 -3.27 -5.90 17.49
C ALA A 110 -3.52 -7.26 16.83
N HIS A 111 -2.63 -8.23 17.06
CA HIS A 111 -2.80 -9.58 16.53
C HIS A 111 -4.15 -10.22 16.92
N SER A 112 -4.70 -9.85 18.06
CA SER A 112 -6.03 -10.30 18.51
C SER A 112 -7.21 -9.70 17.72
N ALA A 113 -6.95 -8.68 16.91
CA ALA A 113 -7.94 -8.05 16.02
C ALA A 113 -7.90 -8.62 14.60
N TRP A 114 -6.96 -9.55 14.30
CA TRP A 114 -6.84 -10.17 12.98
C TRP A 114 -7.93 -11.22 12.82
N GLY A 115 -8.60 -11.16 11.68
CA GLY A 115 -9.72 -12.00 11.34
C GLY A 115 -9.36 -13.13 10.37
N GLU A 116 -10.26 -13.39 9.44
CA GLU A 116 -10.17 -14.53 8.52
C GLU A 116 -9.24 -14.24 7.32
N PRO A 117 -8.65 -15.27 6.71
CA PRO A 117 -7.93 -15.14 5.45
C PRO A 117 -8.82 -14.60 4.34
N VAL A 118 -8.25 -13.67 3.58
CA VAL A 118 -8.91 -13.08 2.41
C VAL A 118 -8.72 -13.98 1.20
N GLU A 119 -9.80 -14.28 0.51
CA GLU A 119 -9.75 -14.96 -0.77
C GLU A 119 -9.29 -13.98 -1.87
N GLY A 120 -8.45 -14.44 -2.80
CA GLY A 120 -8.00 -13.62 -3.92
C GLY A 120 -6.53 -13.80 -4.27
N SER A 121 -6.05 -12.95 -5.14
CA SER A 121 -4.66 -13.01 -5.61
C SER A 121 -3.77 -12.07 -4.82
N TYR A 122 -2.87 -12.64 -4.03
CA TYR A 122 -1.83 -11.89 -3.34
C TYR A 122 -0.52 -12.66 -3.28
N ARG A 123 0.60 -11.96 -3.18
CA ARG A 123 1.94 -12.54 -3.15
C ARG A 123 2.91 -11.64 -2.39
N MET A 124 3.72 -12.25 -1.53
CA MET A 124 4.91 -11.63 -0.95
C MET A 124 6.16 -12.17 -1.64
N LYS A 125 7.16 -11.32 -1.82
CA LYS A 125 8.49 -11.69 -2.31
C LYS A 125 9.55 -10.94 -1.51
N VAL A 126 10.54 -11.66 -0.99
CA VAL A 126 11.75 -11.10 -0.38
C VAL A 126 12.88 -11.11 -1.40
N ASP A 127 13.63 -10.04 -1.49
CA ASP A 127 14.82 -9.86 -2.33
C ASP A 127 15.97 -9.46 -1.40
N TYR A 128 16.78 -10.43 -1.02
CA TYR A 128 17.87 -10.25 -0.06
C TYR A 128 19.04 -9.46 -0.65
N ASP A 129 19.27 -9.54 -1.97
CA ASP A 129 20.33 -8.79 -2.65
C ASP A 129 20.05 -7.28 -2.67
N ARG A 130 18.76 -6.92 -2.66
CA ARG A 130 18.28 -5.53 -2.67
C ARG A 130 17.76 -5.04 -1.34
N GLU A 131 17.77 -5.90 -0.33
CA GLU A 131 17.23 -5.60 1.00
C GLU A 131 15.75 -5.16 0.95
N MET A 132 14.93 -5.82 0.12
CA MET A 132 13.55 -5.39 -0.15
C MET A 132 12.55 -6.51 0.07
N VAL A 133 11.35 -6.13 0.56
CA VAL A 133 10.18 -7.01 0.58
C VAL A 133 9.05 -6.35 -0.21
N ARG A 134 8.46 -7.12 -1.12
CA ARG A 134 7.35 -6.67 -1.95
C ARG A 134 6.08 -7.44 -1.62
N PHE A 135 5.07 -6.71 -1.19
CA PHE A 135 3.71 -7.17 -0.96
C PHE A 135 2.85 -6.72 -2.14
N ARG A 136 2.23 -7.66 -2.82
CA ARG A 136 1.31 -7.39 -3.92
C ARG A 136 -0.01 -8.07 -3.63
N MET A 137 -1.11 -7.34 -3.78
CA MET A 137 -2.48 -7.84 -3.66
C MET A 137 -3.35 -7.31 -4.80
N SER A 138 -4.30 -8.11 -5.30
CA SER A 138 -5.28 -7.61 -6.25
C SER A 138 -6.22 -6.63 -5.55
N ARG A 139 -6.71 -5.63 -6.28
CA ARG A 139 -7.71 -4.69 -5.74
C ARG A 139 -8.99 -5.43 -5.34
N GLU A 140 -9.41 -6.40 -6.16
CA GLU A 140 -10.57 -7.26 -5.87
C GLU A 140 -10.46 -7.94 -4.49
N ALA A 141 -9.26 -8.41 -4.10
CA ALA A 141 -9.05 -9.04 -2.80
C ALA A 141 -9.23 -8.08 -1.61
N ILE A 142 -9.13 -6.78 -1.83
CA ILE A 142 -9.30 -5.75 -0.80
C ILE A 142 -10.50 -4.83 -1.06
N GLY A 143 -11.51 -5.31 -1.80
CA GLY A 143 -12.78 -4.62 -1.99
C GLY A 143 -12.80 -3.54 -3.08
N ASP A 144 -11.83 -3.53 -4.01
CA ASP A 144 -11.71 -2.56 -5.13
C ASP A 144 -11.72 -1.09 -4.68
N PRO A 145 -10.93 -0.69 -3.68
CA PRO A 145 -10.95 0.66 -3.15
C PRO A 145 -10.54 1.71 -4.19
N ASP A 146 -11.05 2.94 -4.07
CA ASP A 146 -10.63 4.09 -4.89
C ASP A 146 -9.30 4.68 -4.40
N GLU A 147 -9.01 4.55 -3.11
CA GLU A 147 -7.77 4.99 -2.50
C GLU A 147 -7.37 4.06 -1.34
N VAL A 148 -6.08 4.01 -1.06
CA VAL A 148 -5.51 3.22 0.04
C VAL A 148 -4.48 4.02 0.80
N ARG A 149 -4.31 3.73 2.08
CA ARG A 149 -3.13 4.13 2.85
C ARG A 149 -2.62 2.96 3.67
N VAL A 150 -1.34 2.97 4.01
CA VAL A 150 -0.75 1.85 4.72
C VAL A 150 0.00 2.30 5.98
N ALA A 151 -0.03 1.43 6.99
CA ALA A 151 0.90 1.48 8.11
C ALA A 151 1.76 0.21 8.06
N VAL A 152 3.07 0.36 8.25
CA VAL A 152 4.00 -0.76 8.16
C VAL A 152 4.68 -0.99 9.49
N ARG A 153 4.66 -2.25 9.93
CA ARG A 153 5.40 -2.71 11.10
C ARG A 153 6.31 -3.86 10.70
N VAL A 154 7.56 -3.80 11.11
CA VAL A 154 8.51 -4.90 10.98
C VAL A 154 8.99 -5.34 12.35
N ALA A 155 9.36 -6.61 12.48
CA ALA A 155 9.90 -7.15 13.71
C ALA A 155 10.96 -8.18 13.39
N GLY A 156 11.98 -8.25 14.21
CA GLY A 156 13.03 -9.24 14.05
C GLY A 156 13.76 -9.51 15.36
N THR A 157 14.45 -10.63 15.41
CA THR A 157 15.27 -11.01 16.56
C THR A 157 16.74 -10.85 16.22
N ARG A 158 17.56 -10.44 17.20
CA ARG A 158 19.01 -10.54 17.05
C ARG A 158 19.41 -12.02 16.92
N ARG A 159 20.58 -12.28 16.32
CA ARG A 159 21.16 -13.61 16.05
C ARG A 159 21.04 -14.64 17.19
N ASN A 160 20.85 -14.21 18.42
CA ASN A 160 20.73 -15.10 19.59
C ASN A 160 19.29 -15.28 20.09
N GLY A 161 18.27 -14.74 19.38
CA GLY A 161 16.86 -14.83 19.76
C GLY A 161 16.47 -14.05 21.03
N ALA A 162 17.40 -13.34 21.65
CA ALA A 162 17.20 -12.81 22.99
C ALA A 162 16.39 -11.51 23.06
N ASN A 163 16.24 -10.77 21.95
CA ASN A 163 15.51 -9.49 21.95
C ASN A 163 14.84 -9.24 20.61
N THR A 164 13.54 -9.44 20.54
CA THR A 164 12.73 -8.96 19.42
C THR A 164 12.72 -7.43 19.43
N LYS A 165 13.02 -6.84 18.29
CA LYS A 165 12.85 -5.42 18.03
C LYS A 165 11.68 -5.24 17.10
N THR A 166 10.99 -4.13 17.24
CA THR A 166 9.86 -3.75 16.37
C THR A 166 10.11 -2.36 15.87
N ASP A 167 9.93 -2.20 14.59
CA ASP A 167 10.01 -0.95 13.90
C ASP A 167 8.68 -0.62 13.22
N TRP A 168 8.40 0.66 13.05
CA TRP A 168 7.24 1.20 12.37
C TRP A 168 7.65 2.29 11.41
N LEU A 169 7.00 2.37 10.28
CA LEU A 169 7.15 3.52 9.40
C LEU A 169 6.78 4.80 10.16
N GLY A 170 7.77 5.58 10.55
CA GLY A 170 7.60 6.76 11.39
C GLY A 170 7.08 6.44 12.79
N ALA A 171 5.94 6.98 13.18
CA ALA A 171 5.37 6.72 14.50
C ALA A 171 4.55 5.41 14.54
N PRO A 172 4.48 4.71 15.68
CA PRO A 172 3.68 3.50 15.81
C PRO A 172 2.22 3.70 15.38
N ARG A 173 1.74 2.84 14.49
CA ARG A 173 0.36 2.84 13.96
C ARG A 173 0.02 4.07 13.09
N SER A 174 1.01 4.79 12.61
CA SER A 174 0.80 5.89 11.67
C SER A 174 0.64 5.35 10.26
N PHE A 175 -0.34 5.91 9.54
CA PHE A 175 -0.53 5.63 8.13
C PHE A 175 0.26 6.62 7.26
N THR A 176 0.56 6.20 6.04
CA THR A 176 0.96 7.10 4.94
C THR A 176 -0.18 8.05 4.59
N ASP A 177 0.08 9.01 3.72
CA ASP A 177 -1.00 9.71 3.02
C ASP A 177 -1.79 8.73 2.14
N TRP A 178 -3.01 9.12 1.75
CA TRP A 178 -3.84 8.36 0.84
C TRP A 178 -3.24 8.34 -0.57
N VAL A 179 -3.30 7.18 -1.22
CA VAL A 179 -2.86 6.95 -2.59
C VAL A 179 -4.08 6.56 -3.42
N ALA A 180 -4.54 7.48 -4.26
CA ALA A 180 -5.62 7.23 -5.21
C ALA A 180 -5.17 6.30 -6.36
N GLN A 181 -6.15 5.74 -7.07
CA GLN A 181 -5.88 4.95 -8.28
C GLN A 181 -5.64 5.85 -9.48
#